data_d5015578f501d3b06d8456aee2102215
#
_entry.id   d5015578f501d3b06d8456aee2102215
#
_cell.length_a   1.000
_cell.length_b   1.000
_cell.length_c   1.000
_cell.angle_alpha   90.00
_cell.angle_beta   90.00
_cell.angle_gamma   90.00
#
_symmetry.space_group_name_H-M   'P 1'
#
loop_
_entity.id
_entity.type
_entity.pdbx_description
1 polymer ?
#
loop_
_entity_poly.entity_id
_entity_poly.type
_entity_poly.pdbx_seq_one_letter_code
_entity_poly.pdbx_strand_id
1 'polypeptide(L)'
;FQLAFIGTHLPAYLMDKGMRAADAVAALAIIALANVAGTYVCGILGAHHRRKYLLAGIYLLRTAAMALFFLLPLSPWSVYVFAAVMGFVWLGTVPLTNGLIAQVFGLRYLTTLFGFVFFGHQLGSFLGVWLGGAVFEATHSYDLIWLGAMALGVLSAALHWPIDDRELPRVRAIAAA
;
A
#
# COMPACT_ATOMS: atom_id res chain seq x y z
N PHE A 1 2.18 1.26 6.96
CA PHE A 1 2.15 0.00 7.72
C PHE A 1 2.41 -1.21 6.84
N GLN A 2 1.44 -1.64 5.99
CA GLN A 2 1.50 -2.88 5.21
C GLN A 2 2.80 -3.07 4.42
N LEU A 3 3.22 -2.04 3.67
CA LEU A 3 4.39 -2.12 2.80
C LEU A 3 5.69 -2.31 3.59
N ALA A 4 5.85 -1.56 4.68
CA ALA A 4 7.04 -1.65 5.52
C ALA A 4 7.08 -3.00 6.27
N PHE A 5 5.94 -3.46 6.78
CA PHE A 5 5.82 -4.80 7.36
C PHE A 5 6.24 -5.89 6.36
N ILE A 6 5.63 -5.91 5.17
CA ILE A 6 5.93 -6.91 4.15
C ILE A 6 7.38 -6.80 3.68
N GLY A 7 7.87 -5.59 3.38
CA GLY A 7 9.23 -5.39 2.89
C GLY A 7 10.31 -5.88 3.87
N THR A 8 10.02 -5.78 5.18
CA THR A 8 10.98 -6.15 6.23
C THR A 8 10.80 -7.58 6.69
N HIS A 9 9.57 -8.02 6.93
CA HIS A 9 9.33 -9.31 7.59
C HIS A 9 8.96 -10.46 6.64
N LEU A 10 8.61 -10.20 5.37
CA LEU A 10 8.27 -11.27 4.42
C LEU A 10 9.40 -12.30 4.26
N PRO A 11 10.70 -11.93 4.12
CA PRO A 11 11.75 -12.92 4.01
C PRO A 11 11.85 -13.84 5.24
N ALA A 12 11.80 -13.26 6.44
CA ALA A 12 11.84 -14.03 7.69
C ALA A 12 10.61 -14.95 7.79
N TYR A 13 9.41 -14.42 7.53
CA TYR A 13 8.17 -15.20 7.51
C TYR A 13 8.25 -16.40 6.56
N LEU A 14 8.77 -16.21 5.35
CA LEU A 14 8.91 -17.29 4.37
C LEU A 14 9.90 -18.38 4.83
N MET A 15 11.03 -17.95 5.42
CA MET A 15 12.02 -18.89 5.95
C MET A 15 11.49 -19.66 7.16
N ASP A 16 10.75 -19.05 8.07
CA ASP A 16 10.08 -19.72 9.19
C ASP A 16 9.07 -20.78 8.71
N LYS A 17 8.43 -20.55 7.57
CA LYS A 17 7.53 -21.52 6.92
C LYS A 17 8.26 -22.55 6.06
N GLY A 18 9.59 -22.63 6.14
CA GLY A 18 10.41 -23.62 5.44
C GLY A 18 10.69 -23.33 3.96
N MET A 19 10.41 -22.12 3.49
CA MET A 19 10.76 -21.70 2.12
C MET A 19 12.27 -21.42 2.01
N ARG A 20 12.82 -21.58 0.81
CA ARG A 20 14.25 -21.29 0.57
C ARG A 20 14.52 -19.79 0.60
N ALA A 21 15.68 -19.40 1.10
CA ALA A 21 16.11 -18.00 1.08
C ALA A 21 16.10 -17.39 -0.34
N ALA A 22 16.40 -18.19 -1.37
CA ALA A 22 16.32 -17.76 -2.76
C ALA A 22 14.90 -17.33 -3.19
N ASP A 23 13.87 -18.04 -2.74
CA ASP A 23 12.47 -17.71 -3.04
C ASP A 23 12.05 -16.41 -2.33
N ALA A 24 12.56 -16.17 -1.12
CA ALA A 24 12.34 -14.93 -0.38
C ALA A 24 12.99 -13.72 -1.08
N VAL A 25 14.22 -13.85 -1.54
CA VAL A 25 14.92 -12.81 -2.31
C VAL A 25 14.22 -12.56 -3.65
N ALA A 26 13.83 -13.63 -4.36
CA ALA A 26 13.08 -13.51 -5.60
C ALA A 26 11.74 -12.77 -5.41
N ALA A 27 11.03 -13.02 -4.31
CA ALA A 27 9.79 -12.31 -3.99
C ALA A 27 10.01 -10.79 -3.88
N LEU A 28 11.06 -10.35 -3.17
CA LEU A 28 11.37 -8.91 -3.08
C LEU A 28 11.75 -8.31 -4.43
N ALA A 29 12.50 -9.04 -5.26
CA ALA A 29 12.84 -8.60 -6.61
C ALA A 29 11.59 -8.46 -7.50
N ILE A 30 10.67 -9.42 -7.43
CA ILE A 30 9.39 -9.38 -8.15
C ILE A 30 8.56 -8.18 -7.69
N ILE A 31 8.46 -7.93 -6.37
CA ILE A 31 7.79 -6.73 -5.83
C ILE A 31 8.38 -5.46 -6.46
N ALA A 32 9.71 -5.33 -6.47
CA ALA A 32 10.38 -4.15 -7.00
C ALA A 32 10.11 -3.96 -8.51
N LEU A 33 10.19 -5.01 -9.31
CA LEU A 33 9.92 -4.94 -10.75
C LEU A 33 8.44 -4.63 -11.05
N ALA A 34 7.53 -5.33 -10.40
CA ALA A 34 6.08 -5.11 -10.58
C ALA A 34 5.67 -3.70 -10.14
N ASN A 35 6.34 -3.11 -9.13
CA ASN A 35 6.08 -1.76 -8.67
C ASN A 35 6.35 -0.70 -9.74
N VAL A 36 7.33 -0.88 -10.59
CA VAL A 36 7.61 0.05 -11.70
C VAL A 36 6.40 0.11 -12.64
N ALA A 37 5.93 -1.05 -13.09
CA ALA A 37 4.76 -1.13 -13.97
C ALA A 37 3.49 -0.61 -13.28
N GLY A 38 3.26 -1.00 -12.03
CA GLY A 38 2.08 -0.63 -11.27
C GLY A 38 1.98 0.86 -10.99
N THR A 39 3.08 1.51 -10.62
CA THR A 39 3.12 2.96 -10.39
C THR A 39 2.81 3.73 -11.66
N TYR A 40 3.36 3.31 -12.80
CA TYR A 40 3.08 3.90 -14.11
C TYR A 40 1.61 3.75 -14.49
N VAL A 41 1.06 2.55 -14.39
CA VAL A 41 -0.36 2.28 -14.68
C VAL A 41 -1.30 3.06 -13.76
N CYS A 42 -1.00 3.12 -12.46
CA CYS A 42 -1.79 3.92 -11.51
C CYS A 42 -1.75 5.41 -11.83
N GLY A 43 -0.62 5.92 -12.31
CA GLY A 43 -0.51 7.31 -12.80
C GLY A 43 -1.47 7.58 -13.98
N ILE A 44 -1.48 6.69 -14.98
CA ILE A 44 -2.39 6.80 -16.14
C ILE A 44 -3.85 6.69 -15.69
N LEU A 45 -4.19 5.67 -14.90
CA LEU A 45 -5.56 5.47 -14.41
C LEU A 45 -6.05 6.67 -13.60
N GLY A 46 -5.18 7.29 -12.80
CA GLY A 46 -5.48 8.50 -12.03
C GLY A 46 -5.77 9.73 -12.88
N ALA A 47 -5.37 9.76 -14.16
CA ALA A 47 -5.73 10.82 -15.10
C ALA A 47 -7.16 10.67 -15.64
N HIS A 48 -7.67 9.44 -15.71
CA HIS A 48 -8.94 9.12 -16.38
C HIS A 48 -10.07 8.72 -15.40
N HIS A 49 -9.75 8.37 -14.16
CA HIS A 49 -10.71 7.87 -13.19
C HIS A 49 -10.64 8.65 -11.87
N ARG A 50 -11.70 8.58 -11.07
CA ARG A 50 -11.74 9.21 -9.75
C ARG A 50 -10.73 8.57 -8.80
N ARG A 51 -9.73 9.36 -8.40
CA ARG A 51 -8.56 8.91 -7.62
C ARG A 51 -8.92 8.28 -6.30
N LYS A 52 -9.97 8.77 -5.63
CA LYS A 52 -10.46 8.20 -4.37
C LYS A 52 -10.90 6.73 -4.50
N TYR A 53 -11.56 6.36 -5.58
CA TYR A 53 -11.99 4.99 -5.82
C TYR A 53 -10.83 4.08 -6.24
N LEU A 54 -9.86 4.62 -6.98
CA LEU A 54 -8.63 3.89 -7.28
C LEU A 54 -7.82 3.61 -6.00
N LEU A 55 -7.72 4.59 -5.10
CA LEU A 55 -7.08 4.41 -3.79
C LEU A 55 -7.79 3.34 -2.95
N ALA A 56 -9.11 3.43 -2.82
CA ALA A 56 -9.91 2.40 -2.14
C ALA A 56 -9.70 1.01 -2.76
N GLY A 57 -9.72 0.93 -4.10
CA GLY A 57 -9.49 -0.31 -4.84
C GLY A 57 -8.11 -0.91 -4.60
N ILE A 58 -7.06 -0.09 -4.56
CA ILE A 58 -5.70 -0.54 -4.21
C ILE A 58 -5.66 -1.14 -2.81
N TYR A 59 -6.25 -0.49 -1.81
CA TYR A 59 -6.27 -1.01 -0.45
C TYR A 59 -7.07 -2.32 -0.34
N LEU A 60 -8.19 -2.44 -1.03
CA LEU A 60 -8.95 -3.70 -1.09
C LEU A 60 -8.18 -4.81 -1.80
N LEU A 61 -7.53 -4.50 -2.93
CA LEU A 61 -6.73 -5.48 -3.66
C LEU A 61 -5.54 -5.98 -2.84
N ARG A 62 -4.85 -5.07 -2.12
CA ARG A 62 -3.80 -5.46 -1.17
C ARG A 62 -4.34 -6.39 -0.09
N THR A 63 -5.47 -6.01 0.51
CA THR A 63 -6.10 -6.81 1.56
C THR A 63 -6.50 -8.20 1.04
N ALA A 64 -7.09 -8.27 -0.15
CA ALA A 64 -7.45 -9.53 -0.78
C ALA A 64 -6.21 -10.39 -1.09
N ALA A 65 -5.14 -9.78 -1.63
CA ALA A 65 -3.89 -10.48 -1.89
C ALA A 65 -3.27 -11.02 -0.59
N MET A 66 -3.25 -10.23 0.48
CA MET A 66 -2.78 -10.66 1.80
C MET A 66 -3.63 -11.79 2.38
N ALA A 67 -4.96 -11.70 2.28
CA ALA A 67 -5.86 -12.73 2.76
C ALA A 67 -5.68 -14.06 2.00
N LEU A 68 -5.62 -14.00 0.67
CA LEU A 68 -5.37 -15.19 -0.14
C LEU A 68 -4.01 -15.81 0.17
N PHE A 69 -2.96 -14.99 0.30
CA PHE A 69 -1.63 -15.46 0.64
C PHE A 69 -1.56 -16.11 2.03
N PHE A 70 -2.30 -15.56 3.01
CA PHE A 70 -2.36 -16.08 4.37
C PHE A 70 -3.16 -17.38 4.48
N LEU A 71 -4.22 -17.55 3.67
CA LEU A 71 -5.14 -18.70 3.73
C LEU A 71 -4.71 -19.87 2.85
N LEU A 72 -3.98 -19.59 1.75
CA LEU A 72 -3.59 -20.62 0.79
C LEU A 72 -2.28 -21.31 1.18
N PRO A 73 -2.08 -22.58 0.79
CA PRO A 73 -0.81 -23.27 1.00
C PRO A 73 0.36 -22.51 0.39
N LEU A 74 1.44 -22.36 1.16
CA LEU A 74 2.66 -21.73 0.69
C LEU A 74 3.37 -22.61 -0.34
N SER A 75 3.67 -22.04 -1.46
CA SER A 75 4.49 -22.60 -2.53
C SER A 75 5.29 -21.49 -3.20
N PRO A 76 6.38 -21.79 -3.92
CA PRO A 76 7.10 -20.76 -4.68
C PRO A 76 6.17 -19.95 -5.61
N TRP A 77 5.22 -20.60 -6.25
CA TRP A 77 4.25 -19.94 -7.13
C TRP A 77 3.29 -19.02 -6.39
N SER A 78 2.73 -19.43 -5.24
CA SER A 78 1.86 -18.55 -4.45
C SER A 78 2.61 -17.33 -3.93
N VAL A 79 3.87 -17.49 -3.55
CA VAL A 79 4.77 -16.41 -3.14
C VAL A 79 5.02 -15.43 -4.30
N TYR A 80 5.33 -15.93 -5.49
CA TYR A 80 5.62 -15.09 -6.64
C TYR A 80 4.39 -14.35 -7.16
N VAL A 81 3.22 -15.00 -7.18
CA VAL A 81 1.95 -14.35 -7.53
C VAL A 81 1.61 -13.25 -6.51
N PHE A 82 1.72 -13.55 -5.22
CA PHE A 82 1.54 -12.56 -4.16
C PHE A 82 2.49 -11.36 -4.34
N ALA A 83 3.79 -11.64 -4.56
CA ALA A 83 4.81 -10.62 -4.78
C ALA A 83 4.50 -9.73 -6.00
N ALA A 84 4.05 -10.34 -7.10
CA ALA A 84 3.68 -9.60 -8.31
C ALA A 84 2.46 -8.69 -8.08
N VAL A 85 1.40 -9.20 -7.45
CA VAL A 85 0.20 -8.41 -7.14
C VAL A 85 0.52 -7.30 -6.15
N MET A 86 1.20 -7.61 -5.04
CA MET A 86 1.59 -6.61 -4.06
C MET A 86 2.52 -5.56 -4.63
N GLY A 87 3.50 -5.98 -5.43
CA GLY A 87 4.41 -5.07 -6.12
C GLY A 87 3.67 -4.13 -7.07
N PHE A 88 2.75 -4.64 -7.88
CA PHE A 88 1.99 -3.84 -8.81
C PHE A 88 1.20 -2.71 -8.13
N VAL A 89 0.65 -2.95 -6.95
CA VAL A 89 -0.07 -1.92 -6.19
C VAL A 89 0.79 -1.24 -5.11
N TRP A 90 2.13 -1.48 -5.10
CA TRP A 90 3.04 -1.05 -4.02
C TRP A 90 3.06 0.46 -3.82
N LEU A 91 3.51 1.22 -4.79
CA LEU A 91 3.58 2.68 -4.75
C LEU A 91 2.52 3.38 -5.62
N GLY A 92 1.57 2.65 -6.17
CA GLY A 92 0.48 3.22 -6.97
C GLY A 92 -0.35 4.27 -6.22
N THR A 93 -0.34 4.23 -4.89
CA THR A 93 -0.99 5.25 -4.05
C THR A 93 -0.30 6.61 -4.12
N VAL A 94 1.00 6.69 -4.42
CA VAL A 94 1.76 7.96 -4.44
C VAL A 94 1.24 8.93 -5.51
N PRO A 95 1.20 8.58 -6.81
CA PRO A 95 0.67 9.48 -7.84
C PRO A 95 -0.82 9.78 -7.64
N LEU A 96 -1.61 8.83 -7.16
CA LEU A 96 -3.03 9.01 -6.92
C LEU A 96 -3.29 9.99 -5.77
N THR A 97 -2.57 9.88 -4.65
CA THR A 97 -2.70 10.78 -3.50
C THR A 97 -2.24 12.19 -3.85
N ASN A 98 -1.09 12.33 -4.53
CA ASN A 98 -0.63 13.63 -5.01
C ASN A 98 -1.67 14.28 -5.94
N GLY A 99 -2.18 13.53 -6.89
CA GLY A 99 -3.21 14.02 -7.81
C GLY A 99 -4.51 14.39 -7.11
N LEU A 100 -4.93 13.65 -6.08
CA LEU A 100 -6.12 13.97 -5.28
C LEU A 100 -5.93 15.26 -4.48
N ILE A 101 -4.78 15.43 -3.83
CA ILE A 101 -4.45 16.66 -3.09
C ILE A 101 -4.42 17.86 -4.03
N ALA A 102 -3.75 17.73 -5.17
CA ALA A 102 -3.68 18.80 -6.18
C ALA A 102 -5.07 19.20 -6.70
N GLN A 103 -5.93 18.20 -6.94
CA GLN A 103 -7.30 18.42 -7.41
C GLN A 103 -8.16 19.16 -6.38
N VAL A 104 -8.11 18.78 -5.12
CA VAL A 104 -8.99 19.33 -4.07
C VAL A 104 -8.46 20.69 -3.58
N PHE A 105 -7.16 20.81 -3.32
CA PHE A 105 -6.55 21.93 -2.61
C PHE A 105 -5.75 22.88 -3.54
N GLY A 106 -5.51 22.47 -4.79
CA GLY A 106 -4.68 23.20 -5.75
C GLY A 106 -3.18 22.97 -5.52
N LEU A 107 -2.38 23.37 -6.52
CA LEU A 107 -0.93 23.15 -6.52
C LEU A 107 -0.18 23.93 -5.44
N ARG A 108 -0.72 25.08 -5.02
CA ARG A 108 -0.08 25.94 -4.00
C ARG A 108 0.21 25.23 -2.68
N TYR A 109 -0.65 24.32 -2.27
CA TYR A 109 -0.55 23.62 -0.98
C TYR A 109 -0.08 22.17 -1.12
N LEU A 110 0.19 21.71 -2.34
CA LEU A 110 0.49 20.31 -2.64
C LEU A 110 1.63 19.76 -1.78
N THR A 111 2.78 20.44 -1.77
CA THR A 111 3.97 19.97 -1.04
C THR A 111 3.74 19.88 0.45
N THR A 112 3.10 20.91 1.04
CA THR A 112 2.83 20.93 2.49
C THR A 112 1.87 19.82 2.89
N LEU A 113 0.75 19.66 2.16
CA LEU A 113 -0.25 18.65 2.48
C LEU A 113 0.28 17.24 2.23
N PHE A 114 1.02 17.04 1.13
CA PHE A 114 1.67 15.76 0.89
C PHE A 114 2.71 15.45 1.97
N GLY A 115 3.42 16.45 2.51
CA GLY A 115 4.33 16.28 3.64
C GLY A 115 3.63 15.70 4.87
N PHE A 116 2.43 16.18 5.23
CA PHE A 116 1.63 15.60 6.32
C PHE A 116 1.20 14.15 6.03
N VAL A 117 0.75 13.87 4.81
CA VAL A 117 0.39 12.50 4.41
C VAL A 117 1.62 11.59 4.49
N PHE A 118 2.78 12.07 4.01
CA PHE A 118 4.01 11.30 4.06
C PHE A 118 4.52 11.09 5.49
N PHE A 119 4.37 12.07 6.37
CA PHE A 119 4.65 11.90 7.79
C PHE A 119 3.80 10.78 8.42
N GLY A 120 2.48 10.78 8.16
CA GLY A 120 1.61 9.69 8.58
C GLY A 120 2.02 8.33 8.00
N HIS A 121 2.46 8.31 6.73
CA HIS A 121 3.02 7.10 6.10
C HIS A 121 4.25 6.60 6.85
N GLN A 122 5.17 7.47 7.24
CA GLN A 122 6.39 7.09 7.98
C GLN A 122 6.07 6.56 9.37
N LEU A 123 5.12 7.18 10.09
CA LEU A 123 4.64 6.64 11.37
C LEU A 123 4.03 5.24 11.19
N GLY A 124 3.19 5.07 10.17
CA GLY A 124 2.65 3.76 9.85
C GLY A 124 3.71 2.73 9.47
N SER A 125 4.77 3.15 8.76
CA SER A 125 5.90 2.30 8.40
C SER A 125 6.68 1.85 9.62
N PHE A 126 7.01 2.80 10.51
CA PHE A 126 7.65 2.49 11.79
C PHE A 126 6.85 1.46 12.59
N LEU A 127 5.54 1.71 12.77
CA LEU A 127 4.66 0.79 13.50
C LEU A 127 4.59 -0.59 12.84
N GLY A 128 4.59 -0.66 11.50
CA GLY A 128 4.54 -1.92 10.77
C GLY A 128 5.77 -2.79 11.02
N VAL A 129 6.95 -2.19 11.00
CA VAL A 129 8.21 -2.89 11.26
C VAL A 129 8.34 -3.25 12.74
N TRP A 130 8.14 -2.27 13.61
CA TRP A 130 8.31 -2.48 15.05
C TRP A 130 7.33 -3.50 15.64
N LEU A 131 6.02 -3.35 15.34
CA LEU A 131 5.00 -4.29 15.82
C LEU A 131 5.20 -5.69 15.20
N GLY A 132 5.66 -5.76 13.94
CA GLY A 132 6.01 -7.03 13.30
C GLY A 132 7.03 -7.81 14.11
N GLY A 133 8.11 -7.15 14.54
CA GLY A 133 9.14 -7.75 15.40
C GLY A 133 8.63 -8.05 16.80
N ALA A 134 8.03 -7.07 17.48
CA ALA A 134 7.56 -7.21 18.86
C ALA A 134 6.51 -8.31 19.04
N VAL A 135 5.57 -8.43 18.10
CA VAL A 135 4.57 -9.50 18.14
C VAL A 135 5.21 -10.85 17.87
N PHE A 136 6.14 -10.94 16.91
CA PHE A 136 6.86 -12.18 16.65
C PHE A 136 7.69 -12.63 17.86
N GLU A 137 8.41 -11.73 18.51
CA GLU A 137 9.16 -12.04 19.75
C GLU A 137 8.26 -12.57 20.87
N ALA A 138 7.05 -12.02 21.00
CA ALA A 138 6.13 -12.40 22.06
C ALA A 138 5.34 -13.69 21.75
N THR A 139 5.03 -13.96 20.47
CA THR A 139 4.08 -15.03 20.09
C THR A 139 4.69 -16.12 19.21
N HIS A 140 5.91 -15.91 18.72
CA HIS A 140 6.55 -16.75 17.69
C HIS A 140 5.68 -16.95 16.44
N SER A 141 4.80 -15.98 16.14
CA SER A 141 3.92 -15.99 14.96
C SER A 141 3.72 -14.58 14.42
N TYR A 142 3.59 -14.48 13.09
CA TYR A 142 3.20 -13.25 12.41
C TYR A 142 1.68 -13.12 12.21
N ASP A 143 0.87 -14.08 12.63
CA ASP A 143 -0.56 -14.16 12.28
C ASP A 143 -1.34 -12.92 12.71
N LEU A 144 -1.11 -12.43 13.94
CA LEU A 144 -1.77 -11.22 14.45
C LEU A 144 -1.42 -9.97 13.61
N ILE A 145 -0.18 -9.86 13.14
CA ILE A 145 0.24 -8.73 12.30
C ILE A 145 -0.37 -8.83 10.92
N TRP A 146 -0.46 -10.03 10.32
CA TRP A 146 -1.17 -10.23 9.06
C TRP A 146 -2.64 -9.80 9.17
N LEU A 147 -3.34 -10.24 10.21
CA LEU A 147 -4.74 -9.88 10.47
C LEU A 147 -4.90 -8.37 10.71
N GLY A 148 -4.03 -7.78 11.52
CA GLY A 148 -4.01 -6.33 11.77
C GLY A 148 -3.76 -5.51 10.50
N ALA A 149 -2.82 -5.93 9.66
CA ALA A 149 -2.52 -5.30 8.39
C ALA A 149 -3.70 -5.38 7.41
N MET A 150 -4.40 -6.52 7.36
CA MET A 150 -5.63 -6.67 6.56
C MET A 150 -6.76 -5.77 7.08
N ALA A 151 -6.98 -5.71 8.40
CA ALA A 151 -7.97 -4.83 9.00
C ALA A 151 -7.70 -3.35 8.69
N LEU A 152 -6.44 -2.90 8.79
CA LEU A 152 -6.02 -1.55 8.38
C LEU A 152 -6.26 -1.29 6.89
N GLY A 153 -6.10 -2.30 6.04
CA GLY A 153 -6.38 -2.18 4.61
C GLY A 153 -7.86 -1.94 4.32
N VAL A 154 -8.75 -2.71 4.95
CA VAL A 154 -10.20 -2.51 4.87
C VAL A 154 -10.58 -1.12 5.39
N LEU A 155 -10.08 -0.74 6.56
CA LEU A 155 -10.31 0.58 7.14
C LEU A 155 -9.85 1.70 6.19
N SER A 156 -8.66 1.56 5.62
CA SER A 156 -8.13 2.54 4.65
C SER A 156 -9.05 2.67 3.43
N ALA A 157 -9.52 1.55 2.87
CA ALA A 157 -10.46 1.58 1.75
C ALA A 157 -11.78 2.27 2.13
N ALA A 158 -12.34 1.95 3.30
CA ALA A 158 -13.57 2.55 3.80
C ALA A 158 -13.44 4.07 4.00
N LEU A 159 -12.28 4.54 4.52
CA LEU A 159 -12.00 5.97 4.72
C LEU A 159 -11.83 6.75 3.41
N HIS A 160 -11.39 6.10 2.33
CA HIS A 160 -11.26 6.76 1.02
C HIS A 160 -12.60 6.93 0.30
N TRP A 161 -13.59 6.10 0.60
CA TRP A 161 -14.88 6.10 -0.09
C TRP A 161 -15.66 7.42 0.05
N PRO A 162 -15.83 8.00 1.27
CA PRO A 162 -16.62 9.21 1.50
C PRO A 162 -15.88 10.51 1.14
N ILE A 163 -14.60 10.47 0.75
CA ILE A 163 -13.84 11.68 0.42
C ILE A 163 -14.58 12.49 -0.65
N ASP A 164 -14.81 13.77 -0.38
CA ASP A 164 -15.27 14.71 -1.42
C ASP A 164 -14.05 15.17 -2.25
N ASP A 165 -13.98 14.71 -3.48
CA ASP A 165 -12.88 14.97 -4.41
C ASP A 165 -13.15 16.18 -5.33
N ARG A 166 -14.13 17.04 -4.98
CA ARG A 166 -14.39 18.30 -5.68
C ARG A 166 -13.37 19.37 -5.32
N GLU A 167 -13.04 20.20 -6.28
CA GLU A 167 -12.22 21.37 -6.03
C GLU A 167 -12.86 22.32 -5.03
N LEU A 168 -12.07 22.83 -4.09
CA LEU A 168 -12.53 23.87 -3.18
C LEU A 168 -12.89 25.16 -3.94
N PRO A 169 -13.94 25.90 -3.51
CA PRO A 169 -14.39 27.12 -4.21
C PRO A 169 -13.29 28.14 -4.47
N ARG A 170 -12.36 28.31 -3.54
CA ARG A 170 -11.20 29.21 -3.69
C ARG A 170 -10.24 28.78 -4.81
N VAL A 171 -10.10 27.48 -5.06
CA VAL A 171 -9.23 26.96 -6.13
C VAL A 171 -9.85 27.26 -7.48
N ARG A 172 -11.16 27.09 -7.62
CA ARG A 172 -11.91 27.46 -8.83
C ARG A 172 -11.84 28.96 -9.13
N ALA A 173 -11.94 29.80 -8.10
CA ALA A 173 -11.87 31.25 -8.27
C ALA A 173 -10.51 31.72 -8.80
N ILE A 174 -9.42 31.09 -8.35
CA ILE A 174 -8.05 31.41 -8.82
C ILE A 174 -7.83 30.94 -10.27
N ALA A 175 -8.43 29.81 -10.66
CA ALA A 175 -8.30 29.28 -12.03
C ALA A 175 -9.14 30.04 -13.04
N ALA A 176 -10.14 30.82 -12.60
CA ALA A 176 -11.01 31.63 -13.46
C ALA A 176 -10.55 33.11 -13.59
N ALA A 177 -9.56 33.55 -12.81
CA ALA A 177 -8.97 34.85 -12.84
C ALA A 177 -7.68 34.91 -13.69
#